data_b826e65924c9de3fa0d5deb8f00ea363
#
_entry.id   b826e65924c9de3fa0d5deb8f00ea363
#
_cell.length_a   1.000
_cell.length_b   1.000
_cell.length_c   1.000
_cell.angle_alpha   90.00
_cell.angle_beta   90.00
_cell.angle_gamma   90.00
#
_symmetry.space_group_name_H-M   'P 1'
#
loop_
_entity.id
_entity.type
_entity.pdbx_description
1 polymer ?
#
loop_
_entity_poly.entity_id
_entity_poly.type
_entity_poly.pdbx_seq_one_letter_code
_entity_poly.pdbx_strand_id
1 'polypeptide(L)'
;MIAGHLQEKKGYYYAVLSYKGADNKRKTKWLSTGLTVKGNKKRAEAFLMEQRQHFVIPTADVPVSTGDELFADYLRRWLQIARTTIAESTYGSYSGLLRNPIEPWFRKKRITLKGLTAADIQAFYMEQSKRVKANTVIHYHAVLHRALRYAGQDRPHPGESRRQGGPPPQERLSGELLRRE
;
A
#
# COMPACT_ATOMS: atom_id res chain seq x y z
N MET A 1 -0.54 -7.57 -23.81
CA MET A 1 -1.96 -7.20 -23.98
C MET A 1 -2.61 -7.20 -22.61
N ILE A 2 -3.34 -6.13 -22.23
CA ILE A 2 -4.02 -6.03 -20.93
C ILE A 2 -5.46 -6.50 -21.13
N ALA A 3 -5.85 -7.55 -20.43
CA ALA A 3 -7.23 -8.00 -20.36
C ALA A 3 -7.94 -7.33 -19.17
N GLY A 4 -9.26 -7.10 -19.30
CA GLY A 4 -10.04 -6.53 -18.19
C GLY A 4 -11.50 -6.91 -18.31
N HIS A 5 -12.15 -7.00 -17.15
CA HIS A 5 -13.59 -7.25 -17.05
C HIS A 5 -14.16 -6.46 -15.87
N LEU A 6 -15.48 -6.30 -15.86
CA LEU A 6 -16.18 -5.74 -14.71
C LEU A 6 -16.52 -6.87 -13.74
N GLN A 7 -16.37 -6.56 -12.46
CA GLN A 7 -16.78 -7.42 -11.35
C GLN A 7 -17.74 -6.65 -10.46
N GLU A 8 -18.81 -7.30 -10.03
CA GLU A 8 -19.74 -6.76 -9.05
C GLU A 8 -19.33 -7.18 -7.63
N LYS A 9 -19.27 -6.21 -6.71
CA LYS A 9 -18.98 -6.47 -5.31
C LYS A 9 -19.68 -5.46 -4.43
N LYS A 10 -20.45 -5.94 -3.46
CA LYS A 10 -21.21 -5.12 -2.50
C LYS A 10 -22.11 -4.05 -3.18
N GLY A 11 -22.72 -4.38 -4.34
CA GLY A 11 -23.60 -3.47 -5.08
C GLY A 11 -22.90 -2.40 -5.92
N TYR A 12 -21.57 -2.48 -6.08
CA TYR A 12 -20.78 -1.58 -6.90
C TYR A 12 -20.00 -2.33 -7.98
N TYR A 13 -19.76 -1.66 -9.11
CA TYR A 13 -18.85 -2.16 -10.15
C TYR A 13 -17.39 -1.90 -9.78
N TYR A 14 -16.55 -2.89 -10.10
CA TYR A 14 -15.09 -2.81 -10.06
C TYR A 14 -14.54 -3.19 -11.43
N ALA A 15 -13.59 -2.42 -11.93
CA ALA A 15 -12.81 -2.79 -13.10
C ALA A 15 -11.64 -3.66 -12.65
N VAL A 16 -11.57 -4.90 -13.16
CA VAL A 16 -10.49 -5.84 -12.86
C VAL A 16 -9.61 -5.93 -14.10
N LEU A 17 -8.39 -5.41 -13.99
CA LEU A 17 -7.37 -5.48 -15.03
C LEU A 17 -6.45 -6.68 -14.78
N SER A 18 -6.18 -7.45 -15.83
CA SER A 18 -5.28 -8.61 -15.79
C SER A 18 -4.12 -8.37 -16.74
N TYR A 19 -2.89 -8.48 -16.23
CA TYR A 19 -1.67 -8.23 -16.98
C TYR A 19 -0.56 -9.20 -16.57
N LYS A 20 0.46 -9.37 -17.41
CA LYS A 20 1.69 -10.09 -17.07
C LYS A 20 2.66 -9.10 -16.43
N GLY A 21 3.14 -9.41 -15.22
CA GLY A 21 4.20 -8.66 -14.58
C GLY A 21 5.56 -8.93 -15.22
N ALA A 22 6.60 -8.22 -14.77
CA ALA A 22 7.98 -8.43 -15.21
C ALA A 22 8.48 -9.86 -14.94
N ASP A 23 7.93 -10.51 -13.91
CA ASP A 23 8.16 -11.92 -13.54
C ASP A 23 7.39 -12.92 -14.44
N ASN A 24 6.82 -12.47 -15.57
CA ASN A 24 5.97 -13.22 -16.49
C ASN A 24 4.74 -13.89 -15.84
N LYS A 25 4.45 -13.59 -14.57
CA LYS A 25 3.29 -14.10 -13.84
C LYS A 25 2.07 -13.21 -14.08
N ARG A 26 0.90 -13.85 -14.15
CA ARG A 26 -0.37 -13.13 -14.29
C ARG A 26 -0.71 -12.43 -12.98
N LYS A 27 -0.91 -11.11 -13.05
CA LYS A 27 -1.33 -10.25 -11.94
C LYS A 27 -2.67 -9.62 -12.26
N THR A 28 -3.45 -9.33 -11.21
CA THR A 28 -4.74 -8.64 -11.35
C THR A 28 -4.74 -7.36 -10.52
N LYS A 29 -5.33 -6.30 -11.06
CA LYS A 29 -5.55 -5.05 -10.36
C LYS A 29 -7.04 -4.72 -10.34
N TRP A 30 -7.54 -4.44 -9.15
CA TRP A 30 -8.92 -4.05 -8.92
C TRP A 30 -9.01 -2.53 -8.76
N LEU A 31 -9.88 -1.90 -9.56
CA LEU A 31 -10.14 -0.47 -9.52
C LEU A 31 -11.61 -0.26 -9.19
N SER A 32 -11.90 0.51 -8.14
CA SER A 32 -13.29 0.89 -7.85
C SER A 32 -13.76 1.91 -8.87
N THR A 33 -14.92 1.66 -9.46
CA THR A 33 -15.54 2.63 -10.37
C THR A 33 -16.33 3.70 -9.62
N GLY A 34 -16.67 3.45 -8.33
CA GLY A 34 -17.61 4.29 -7.56
C GLY A 34 -19.06 4.19 -8.04
N LEU A 35 -19.36 3.38 -9.05
CA LEU A 35 -20.68 3.26 -9.65
C LEU A 35 -21.45 2.07 -9.07
N THR A 36 -22.70 2.32 -8.70
CA THR A 36 -23.62 1.24 -8.28
C THR A 36 -24.01 0.39 -9.48
N VAL A 37 -24.30 -0.90 -9.24
CA VAL A 37 -24.65 -1.88 -10.29
C VAL A 37 -25.91 -1.46 -11.08
N LYS A 38 -26.89 -0.90 -10.37
CA LYS A 38 -28.17 -0.55 -10.98
C LYS A 38 -28.03 0.63 -11.94
N GLY A 39 -28.24 0.38 -13.23
CA GLY A 39 -28.31 1.40 -14.29
C GLY A 39 -26.96 1.96 -14.76
N ASN A 40 -25.82 1.55 -14.21
CA ASN A 40 -24.52 2.15 -14.52
C ASN A 40 -23.56 1.25 -15.34
N LYS A 41 -24.06 0.16 -15.91
CA LYS A 41 -23.19 -0.80 -16.63
C LYS A 41 -22.37 -0.14 -17.74
N LYS A 42 -23.03 0.64 -18.63
CA LYS A 42 -22.34 1.33 -19.73
C LYS A 42 -21.24 2.30 -19.26
N ARG A 43 -21.50 3.02 -18.14
CA ARG A 43 -20.51 3.94 -17.55
C ARG A 43 -19.33 3.18 -16.95
N ALA A 44 -19.59 2.03 -16.31
CA ALA A 44 -18.55 1.19 -15.76
C ALA A 44 -17.70 0.53 -16.87
N GLU A 45 -18.32 0.14 -17.99
CA GLU A 45 -17.61 -0.37 -19.18
C GLU A 45 -16.73 0.71 -19.83
N ALA A 46 -17.22 1.96 -19.95
CA ALA A 46 -16.42 3.08 -20.42
C ALA A 46 -15.22 3.35 -19.53
N PHE A 47 -15.43 3.35 -18.20
CA PHE A 47 -14.33 3.46 -17.23
C PHE A 47 -13.31 2.32 -17.39
N LEU A 48 -13.76 1.08 -17.53
CA LEU A 48 -12.87 -0.05 -17.77
C LEU A 48 -12.04 0.12 -19.06
N MET A 49 -12.66 0.60 -20.15
CA MET A 49 -12.00 0.81 -21.42
C MET A 49 -10.93 1.91 -21.31
N GLU A 50 -11.25 3.02 -20.68
CA GLU A 50 -10.33 4.12 -20.37
C GLU A 50 -9.14 3.62 -19.53
N GLN A 51 -9.41 2.90 -18.44
CA GLN A 51 -8.36 2.36 -17.59
C GLN A 51 -7.46 1.37 -18.32
N ARG A 52 -7.97 0.58 -19.27
CA ARG A 52 -7.16 -0.32 -20.09
C ARG A 52 -6.23 0.40 -21.04
N GLN A 53 -6.67 1.53 -21.61
CA GLN A 53 -5.85 2.35 -22.54
C GLN A 53 -4.72 3.06 -21.80
N HIS A 54 -4.98 3.56 -20.60
CA HIS A 54 -4.02 4.33 -19.80
C HIS A 54 -3.24 3.48 -18.78
N PHE A 55 -3.51 2.17 -18.73
CA PHE A 55 -2.81 1.32 -17.78
C PHE A 55 -1.37 1.07 -18.22
N VAL A 56 -0.45 1.67 -17.50
CA VAL A 56 0.96 1.36 -17.64
C VAL A 56 1.25 0.11 -16.80
N ILE A 57 1.72 -0.95 -17.45
CA ILE A 57 2.22 -2.14 -16.76
C ILE A 57 3.39 -1.65 -15.91
N PRO A 58 3.40 -1.91 -14.58
CA PRO A 58 4.57 -1.62 -13.78
C PRO A 58 5.73 -2.48 -14.31
N THR A 59 6.49 -1.90 -15.24
CA THR A 59 7.72 -2.49 -15.74
C THR A 59 8.78 -2.32 -14.67
N ALA A 60 9.61 -3.34 -14.50
CA ALA A 60 10.69 -3.38 -13.52
C ALA A 60 11.89 -2.47 -13.88
N ASP A 61 11.68 -1.41 -14.64
CA ASP A 61 12.70 -0.38 -14.93
C ASP A 61 12.84 0.67 -13.82
N VAL A 62 12.39 0.33 -12.62
CA VAL A 62 12.84 1.04 -11.43
C VAL A 62 14.24 0.51 -11.12
N PRO A 63 15.27 1.34 -11.04
CA PRO A 63 16.60 0.88 -10.70
C PRO A 63 16.50 0.01 -9.45
N VAL A 64 16.95 -1.25 -9.58
CA VAL A 64 16.96 -2.22 -8.49
C VAL A 64 17.69 -1.53 -7.34
N SER A 65 16.97 -1.29 -6.23
CA SER A 65 17.59 -0.78 -5.04
C SER A 65 18.72 -1.72 -4.66
N THR A 66 19.96 -1.24 -4.71
CA THR A 66 21.13 -2.02 -4.26
C THR A 66 21.04 -2.34 -2.76
N GLY A 67 20.02 -1.81 -2.08
CA GLY A 67 19.84 -1.93 -0.64
C GLY A 67 20.72 -1.00 0.17
N ASP A 68 21.69 -0.35 -0.45
CA ASP A 68 22.63 0.57 0.20
C ASP A 68 22.08 2.00 0.27
N GLU A 69 20.96 2.28 -0.43
CA GLU A 69 20.27 3.57 -0.32
C GLU A 69 19.67 3.77 1.07
N LEU A 70 19.58 5.02 1.51
CA LEU A 70 18.88 5.35 2.76
C LEU A 70 17.41 4.94 2.66
N PHE A 71 16.88 4.37 3.72
CA PHE A 71 15.47 3.97 3.77
C PHE A 71 14.53 5.16 3.51
N ALA A 72 14.90 6.35 3.96
CA ALA A 72 14.17 7.59 3.68
C ALA A 72 14.09 7.90 2.18
N ASP A 73 15.18 7.70 1.42
CA ASP A 73 15.21 7.94 -0.03
C ASP A 73 14.42 6.86 -0.79
N TYR A 74 14.53 5.61 -0.32
CA TYR A 74 13.68 4.52 -0.79
C TYR A 74 12.18 4.85 -0.65
N LEU A 75 11.74 5.34 0.51
CA LEU A 75 10.34 5.69 0.76
C LEU A 75 9.84 6.78 -0.21
N ARG A 76 10.67 7.78 -0.49
CA ARG A 76 10.36 8.84 -1.45
C ARG A 76 10.21 8.28 -2.85
N ARG A 77 11.14 7.46 -3.30
CA ARG A 77 11.11 6.80 -4.61
C ARG A 77 9.90 5.88 -4.73
N TRP A 78 9.64 5.04 -3.70
CA TRP A 78 8.48 4.18 -3.66
C TRP A 78 7.16 4.97 -3.78
N LEU A 79 7.04 6.12 -3.13
CA LEU A 79 5.85 6.95 -3.21
C LEU A 79 5.59 7.46 -4.64
N GLN A 80 6.64 7.83 -5.36
CA GLN A 80 6.51 8.23 -6.77
C GLN A 80 5.99 7.08 -7.65
N ILE A 81 6.50 5.88 -7.42
CA ILE A 81 6.01 4.67 -8.13
C ILE A 81 4.56 4.38 -7.75
N ALA A 82 4.24 4.45 -6.45
CA ALA A 82 2.89 4.19 -5.95
C ALA A 82 1.85 5.18 -6.53
N ARG A 83 2.25 6.40 -6.87
CA ARG A 83 1.37 7.43 -7.44
C ARG A 83 0.59 6.93 -8.65
N THR A 84 1.21 6.13 -9.50
CA THR A 84 0.55 5.57 -10.70
C THR A 84 -0.53 4.54 -10.38
N THR A 85 -0.61 4.09 -9.12
CA THR A 85 -1.44 2.95 -8.72
C THR A 85 -2.42 3.23 -7.59
N ILE A 86 -2.35 4.40 -6.99
CA ILE A 86 -3.22 4.83 -5.88
C ILE A 86 -4.03 6.07 -6.29
N ALA A 87 -5.14 6.32 -5.59
CA ALA A 87 -5.94 7.53 -5.79
C ALA A 87 -5.16 8.78 -5.34
N GLU A 88 -5.40 9.93 -5.95
CA GLU A 88 -4.69 11.18 -5.64
C GLU A 88 -4.86 11.59 -4.17
N SER A 89 -6.05 11.38 -3.58
CA SER A 89 -6.29 11.63 -2.15
C SER A 89 -5.43 10.75 -1.25
N THR A 90 -5.22 9.48 -1.64
CA THR A 90 -4.34 8.55 -0.92
C THR A 90 -2.87 8.96 -1.07
N TYR A 91 -2.48 9.40 -2.27
CA TYR A 91 -1.13 9.91 -2.51
C TYR A 91 -0.85 11.14 -1.65
N GLY A 92 -1.79 12.09 -1.59
CA GLY A 92 -1.68 13.27 -0.73
C GLY A 92 -1.51 12.91 0.75
N SER A 93 -2.32 11.97 1.25
CA SER A 93 -2.24 11.47 2.62
C SER A 93 -0.89 10.81 2.90
N TYR A 94 -0.43 9.92 2.03
CA TYR A 94 0.88 9.25 2.19
C TYR A 94 2.05 10.24 2.10
N SER A 95 1.99 11.19 1.17
CA SER A 95 2.99 12.25 1.03
C SER A 95 3.12 13.08 2.31
N GLY A 96 1.99 13.44 2.94
CA GLY A 96 1.99 14.14 4.22
C GLY A 96 2.65 13.35 5.33
N LEU A 97 2.27 12.07 5.50
CA LEU A 97 2.82 11.18 6.53
C LEU A 97 4.33 10.90 6.32
N LEU A 98 4.77 10.73 5.08
CA LEU A 98 6.17 10.52 4.76
C LEU A 98 7.00 11.79 5.01
N ARG A 99 6.52 12.94 4.55
CA ARG A 99 7.23 14.22 4.70
C ARG A 99 7.46 14.56 6.16
N ASN A 100 6.48 14.27 7.02
CA ASN A 100 6.55 14.52 8.46
C ASN A 100 5.65 13.53 9.21
N PRO A 101 6.19 12.66 10.10
CA PRO A 101 7.57 12.64 10.62
C PRO A 101 8.46 11.51 10.05
N ILE A 102 7.93 10.64 9.14
CA ILE A 102 8.60 9.37 8.81
C ILE A 102 9.99 9.61 8.19
N GLU A 103 10.05 10.31 7.06
CA GLU A 103 11.31 10.52 6.32
C GLU A 103 12.37 11.24 7.15
N PRO A 104 12.09 12.35 7.86
CA PRO A 104 13.07 13.04 8.69
C PRO A 104 13.65 12.15 9.78
N TRP A 105 12.82 11.30 10.41
CA TRP A 105 13.27 10.43 11.48
C TRP A 105 14.25 9.36 10.98
N PHE A 106 13.90 8.63 9.91
CA PHE A 106 14.78 7.60 9.34
C PHE A 106 16.04 8.21 8.71
N ARG A 107 15.94 9.40 8.11
CA ARG A 107 17.10 10.12 7.55
C ARG A 107 18.10 10.52 8.64
N LYS A 108 17.61 11.04 9.77
CA LYS A 108 18.44 11.39 10.94
C LYS A 108 19.21 10.18 11.48
N LYS A 109 18.59 9.01 11.47
CA LYS A 109 19.22 7.75 11.91
C LYS A 109 20.16 7.14 10.88
N ARG A 110 20.18 7.66 9.63
CA ARG A 110 20.98 7.17 8.51
C ARG A 110 20.81 5.67 8.24
N ILE A 111 19.62 5.13 8.48
CA ILE A 111 19.31 3.73 8.28
C ILE A 111 19.18 3.47 6.78
N THR A 112 19.91 2.47 6.27
CA THR A 112 19.79 2.01 4.88
C THR A 112 18.63 1.01 4.75
N LEU A 113 18.11 0.83 3.54
CA LEU A 113 17.05 -0.16 3.29
C LEU A 113 17.49 -1.60 3.66
N LYS A 114 18.76 -1.92 3.42
CA LYS A 114 19.34 -3.24 3.76
C LYS A 114 19.58 -3.40 5.27
N GLY A 115 19.95 -2.31 5.93
CA GLY A 115 20.23 -2.30 7.36
C GLY A 115 19.01 -2.09 8.25
N LEU A 116 17.82 -1.88 7.66
CA LEU A 116 16.59 -1.65 8.42
C LEU A 116 16.18 -2.91 9.18
N THR A 117 15.95 -2.76 10.47
CA THR A 117 15.48 -3.83 11.35
C THR A 117 14.07 -3.57 11.88
N ALA A 118 13.42 -4.62 12.38
CA ALA A 118 12.13 -4.47 13.07
C ALA A 118 12.25 -3.58 14.31
N ALA A 119 13.40 -3.60 14.99
CA ALA A 119 13.68 -2.75 16.14
C ALA A 119 13.68 -1.26 15.79
N ASP A 120 14.20 -0.89 14.61
CA ASP A 120 14.19 0.50 14.14
C ASP A 120 12.77 1.01 13.93
N ILE A 121 11.91 0.18 13.34
CA ILE A 121 10.50 0.52 13.11
C ILE A 121 9.76 0.64 14.44
N GLN A 122 10.00 -0.27 15.38
CA GLN A 122 9.43 -0.20 16.72
C GLN A 122 9.89 1.06 17.48
N ALA A 123 11.17 1.41 17.41
CA ALA A 123 11.69 2.62 18.01
C ALA A 123 11.01 3.88 17.44
N PHE A 124 10.76 3.92 16.13
CA PHE A 124 9.99 4.98 15.51
C PHE A 124 8.57 5.06 16.09
N TYR A 125 7.83 3.94 16.18
CA TYR A 125 6.47 3.95 16.74
C TYR A 125 6.46 4.38 18.21
N MET A 126 7.38 3.90 19.00
CA MET A 126 7.49 4.28 20.41
C MET A 126 7.75 5.77 20.58
N GLU A 127 8.58 6.37 19.74
CA GLU A 127 8.84 7.80 19.78
C GLU A 127 7.62 8.61 19.35
N GLN A 128 6.93 8.17 18.26
CA GLN A 128 5.76 8.88 17.76
C GLN A 128 4.55 8.75 18.70
N SER A 129 4.36 7.62 19.36
CA SER A 129 3.24 7.41 20.30
C SER A 129 3.24 8.39 21.49
N LYS A 130 4.40 8.99 21.81
CA LYS A 130 4.51 10.06 22.82
C LYS A 130 3.94 11.40 22.35
N ARG A 131 3.75 11.59 21.02
CA ARG A 131 3.41 12.89 20.41
C ARG A 131 2.06 12.88 19.71
N VAL A 132 1.60 11.72 19.28
CA VAL A 132 0.38 11.58 18.48
C VAL A 132 -0.52 10.47 19.03
N LYS A 133 -1.81 10.52 18.68
CA LYS A 133 -2.79 9.49 19.07
C LYS A 133 -2.46 8.14 18.40
N ALA A 134 -2.85 7.04 19.05
CA ALA A 134 -2.65 5.68 18.58
C ALA A 134 -3.12 5.48 17.11
N ASN A 135 -4.27 6.07 16.74
CA ASN A 135 -4.78 5.98 15.37
C ASN A 135 -3.82 6.58 14.33
N THR A 136 -3.08 7.64 14.68
CA THR A 136 -2.07 8.22 13.78
C THR A 136 -0.88 7.28 13.58
N VAL A 137 -0.47 6.56 14.65
CA VAL A 137 0.60 5.55 14.56
C VAL A 137 0.16 4.39 13.65
N ILE A 138 -1.11 4.00 13.67
CA ILE A 138 -1.66 3.00 12.74
C ILE A 138 -1.52 3.47 11.28
N HIS A 139 -1.73 4.74 10.98
CA HIS A 139 -1.51 5.26 9.64
C HIS A 139 -0.03 5.23 9.24
N TYR A 140 0.89 5.54 10.14
CA TYR A 140 2.34 5.38 9.88
C TYR A 140 2.68 3.92 9.57
N HIS A 141 2.15 2.99 10.39
CA HIS A 141 2.34 1.56 10.15
C HIS A 141 1.83 1.15 8.77
N ALA A 142 0.63 1.56 8.38
CA ALA A 142 0.04 1.21 7.09
C ALA A 142 0.91 1.65 5.90
N VAL A 143 1.46 2.86 5.94
CA VAL A 143 2.34 3.39 4.90
C VAL A 143 3.66 2.62 4.85
N LEU A 144 4.33 2.45 6.00
CA LEU A 144 5.60 1.72 6.09
C LEU A 144 5.46 0.26 5.67
N HIS A 145 4.41 -0.42 6.15
CA HIS A 145 4.13 -1.80 5.77
C HIS A 145 3.93 -1.96 4.26
N ARG A 146 3.20 -1.02 3.63
CA ARG A 146 2.97 -1.05 2.20
C ARG A 146 4.26 -0.84 1.40
N ALA A 147 5.10 0.10 1.83
CA ALA A 147 6.40 0.35 1.21
C ALA A 147 7.34 -0.85 1.34
N LEU A 148 7.45 -1.43 2.54
CA LEU A 148 8.31 -2.59 2.80
C LEU A 148 7.82 -3.85 2.08
N ARG A 149 6.51 -4.04 1.98
CA ARG A 149 5.95 -5.13 1.19
C ARG A 149 6.31 -5.00 -0.29
N TYR A 150 6.36 -3.79 -0.82
CA TYR A 150 6.83 -3.53 -2.18
C TYR A 150 8.32 -3.87 -2.32
N ALA A 151 9.17 -3.46 -1.38
CA ALA A 151 10.60 -3.80 -1.36
C ALA A 151 10.84 -5.33 -1.32
N GLY A 152 10.03 -6.07 -0.57
CA GLY A 152 10.12 -7.53 -0.49
C GLY A 152 9.67 -8.25 -1.76
N GLN A 153 8.81 -7.64 -2.58
CA GLN A 153 8.38 -8.20 -3.86
C GLN A 153 9.44 -8.05 -4.97
N ASP A 154 10.34 -7.07 -4.85
CA ASP A 154 11.47 -6.87 -5.78
C ASP A 154 12.65 -7.80 -5.49
N ARG A 155 12.66 -8.51 -4.36
CA ARG A 155 13.66 -9.55 -4.07
C ARG A 155 13.09 -10.91 -4.46
N PRO A 156 13.71 -11.67 -5.37
CA PRO A 156 13.37 -13.07 -5.57
C PRO A 156 13.82 -13.84 -4.33
N HIS A 157 12.90 -14.13 -3.41
CA HIS A 157 13.14 -15.07 -2.34
C HIS A 157 13.05 -16.49 -2.89
N PRO A 158 14.10 -17.30 -2.79
CA PRO A 158 13.98 -18.74 -2.94
C PRO A 158 13.27 -19.28 -1.69
N GLY A 159 12.02 -19.65 -1.85
CA GLY A 159 11.33 -20.59 -0.97
C GLY A 159 10.72 -20.04 0.31
N GLU A 160 9.66 -19.21 0.20
CA GLU A 160 8.72 -19.11 1.31
C GLU A 160 7.26 -19.08 0.82
N SER A 161 6.60 -20.18 1.14
CA SER A 161 5.17 -20.39 0.98
C SER A 161 4.36 -19.35 1.74
N ARG A 162 3.33 -18.86 1.06
CA ARG A 162 2.27 -18.02 1.62
C ARG A 162 1.84 -18.50 3.01
N ARG A 163 2.10 -17.70 4.03
CA ARG A 163 1.23 -17.65 5.20
C ARG A 163 0.49 -16.33 5.17
N GLN A 164 -0.81 -16.42 5.00
CA GLN A 164 -1.75 -15.32 5.10
C GLN A 164 -1.77 -14.84 6.57
N GLY A 165 -1.09 -13.73 6.83
CA GLY A 165 -1.29 -12.98 8.07
C GLY A 165 -2.52 -12.09 7.90
N GLY A 166 -3.66 -12.52 8.43
CA GLY A 166 -4.81 -11.66 8.60
C GLY A 166 -4.49 -10.51 9.58
N PRO A 167 -5.29 -9.42 9.58
CA PRO A 167 -5.12 -8.36 10.55
C PRO A 167 -5.29 -8.92 11.97
N PRO A 168 -4.57 -8.37 12.98
CA PRO A 168 -4.72 -8.78 14.36
C PRO A 168 -6.20 -8.65 14.77
N PRO A 169 -6.72 -9.57 15.60
CA PRO A 169 -8.09 -9.49 16.06
C PRO A 169 -8.32 -8.16 16.76
N GLN A 170 -9.35 -7.44 16.36
CA GLN A 170 -9.83 -6.29 17.10
C GLN A 170 -10.35 -6.84 18.44
N GLU A 171 -9.65 -6.58 19.51
CA GLU A 171 -10.22 -6.72 20.85
C GLU A 171 -11.46 -5.81 20.92
N ARG A 172 -12.61 -6.43 20.89
CA ARG A 172 -13.84 -5.78 21.30
C ARG A 172 -13.66 -5.49 22.78
N LEU A 173 -13.44 -4.25 23.11
CA LEU A 173 -13.65 -3.76 24.48
C LEU A 173 -15.14 -4.00 24.77
N SER A 174 -15.40 -5.11 25.46
CA SER A 174 -16.71 -5.43 26.02
C SER A 174 -17.06 -4.30 26.99
N GLY A 175 -18.10 -3.54 26.64
CA GLY A 175 -18.69 -2.54 27.53
C GLY A 175 -19.37 -3.19 28.72
N GLU A 176 -18.58 -3.60 29.71
CA GLU A 176 -19.09 -4.17 30.95
C GLU A 176 -18.37 -3.59 32.18
N LEU A 177 -18.41 -2.25 32.29
CA LEU A 177 -18.03 -1.55 33.50
C LEU A 177 -18.79 -0.23 33.69
N LEU A 178 -20.13 -0.24 33.52
CA LEU A 178 -20.97 0.83 34.04
C LEU A 178 -22.30 0.24 34.54
N ARG A 179 -22.25 -0.61 35.55
CA ARG A 179 -23.37 -0.89 36.46
C ARG A 179 -22.79 -1.36 37.79
N ARG A 180 -22.45 -0.41 38.62
CA ARG A 180 -22.53 -0.49 40.10
C ARG A 180 -22.44 0.93 40.61
N GLU A 181 -23.53 1.21 41.27
CA GLU A 181 -23.99 2.21 42.25
C GLU A 181 -24.53 3.48 41.66
#